data_ba1f81574d48265e7239774bde70c471
#
_entry.id   ba1f81574d48265e7239774bde70c471
#
_cell.length_a   1.000
_cell.length_b   1.000
_cell.length_c   1.000
_cell.angle_alpha   90.00
_cell.angle_beta   90.00
_cell.angle_gamma   90.00
#
_symmetry.space_group_name_H-M   'P 1'
#
loop_
_entity.id
_entity.type
_entity.pdbx_description
1 polymer ?
#
loop_
_entity_poly.entity_id
_entity_poly.type
_entity_poly.pdbx_seq_one_letter_code
_entity_poly.pdbx_strand_id
1 'polypeptide(L)'
;METEDVISIKENRFEQNMAYWKKLSTIIAVAGPTIFLLLALHPDLILRNNTPTGGDMGAHVWAPAYLRDHLLSNFKLSGWSMDWYSGLPIYRFYMVVPALMIVLLDVILPYGIAIKIIAVIGLLTLPYVSWLFGRCAKFAYPIPELFAIAATIFLFDESFTIYGGNIASTMAGEFSFSIALSLAMLGFALLAKGLDTGKHRVSAAIIISLSALSHGIVLLFVFGGAALMLVVWNKRDSLQFGAKVIALAVLLSSFWVIPFVTSHAYMTDMKYEPRPSGATDSFWKMFFPLHTLLDVSIAALAVIGAVTLVRSRHKAGTWMTLLALLLAAGVFIARNSLPVIGLLWNPRILPFLYLLRYFLFVVGLYELITFALRVKSIARFAQDESGVPVVLNIAKPRDNFSFNLALLSGFALFVLVAIGFRFQELPFGSTRVNSAGQYEYVWGPLRTKSSNDGFVDGWARWNFTGYEGKNAYGEYYGVVQTMKQLGADSTQGCGRALWENNGELNKYGTTM
;
A
#
# COMPACT_ATOMS: atom_id res chain seq x y z
N MET A 1 26.54 50.88 1.06
CA MET A 1 25.51 50.62 2.08
C MET A 1 24.11 50.41 1.47
N GLU A 2 23.53 51.28 0.65
CA GLU A 2 22.19 51.06 0.04
C GLU A 2 22.14 49.85 -0.94
N THR A 3 23.17 49.59 -1.69
CA THR A 3 23.21 48.45 -2.65
C THR A 3 23.34 47.09 -1.96
N GLU A 4 24.02 46.97 -0.84
CA GLU A 4 24.12 45.73 -0.08
C GLU A 4 22.84 45.37 0.65
N ASP A 5 22.12 46.38 1.19
CA ASP A 5 20.82 46.19 1.83
C ASP A 5 19.75 45.73 0.82
N VAL A 6 19.74 46.31 -0.39
CA VAL A 6 18.81 45.92 -1.46
C VAL A 6 19.07 44.51 -1.99
N ILE A 7 20.33 44.09 -2.07
CA ILE A 7 20.72 42.73 -2.48
C ILE A 7 20.30 41.73 -1.40
N SER A 8 20.58 42.03 -0.12
CA SER A 8 20.17 41.19 1.03
C SER A 8 18.65 41.02 1.13
N ILE A 9 17.88 42.06 0.87
CA ILE A 9 16.40 42.01 0.88
C ILE A 9 15.89 41.15 -0.30
N LYS A 10 16.47 41.23 -1.48
CA LYS A 10 16.10 40.42 -2.65
C LYS A 10 16.45 38.94 -2.45
N GLU A 11 17.62 38.62 -1.90
CA GLU A 11 18.03 37.25 -1.57
C GLU A 11 17.11 36.64 -0.52
N ASN A 12 16.77 37.36 0.53
CA ASN A 12 15.88 36.89 1.59
C ASN A 12 14.44 36.62 1.05
N ARG A 13 13.92 37.50 0.17
CA ARG A 13 12.63 37.28 -0.51
C ARG A 13 12.68 36.04 -1.44
N PHE A 14 13.78 35.84 -2.14
CA PHE A 14 13.96 34.71 -3.04
C PHE A 14 13.99 33.37 -2.25
N GLU A 15 14.75 33.33 -1.15
CA GLU A 15 14.79 32.15 -0.28
C GLU A 15 13.43 31.84 0.38
N GLN A 16 12.72 32.88 0.84
CA GLN A 16 11.38 32.73 1.39
C GLN A 16 10.38 32.20 0.35
N ASN A 17 10.43 32.71 -0.88
CA ASN A 17 9.61 32.21 -1.98
C ASN A 17 9.94 30.76 -2.34
N MET A 18 11.22 30.38 -2.40
CA MET A 18 11.60 29.00 -2.64
C MET A 18 11.11 28.05 -1.54
N ALA A 19 11.24 28.45 -0.28
CA ALA A 19 10.73 27.66 0.85
C ALA A 19 9.22 27.46 0.79
N TYR A 20 8.47 28.51 0.42
CA TYR A 20 7.02 28.46 0.22
C TYR A 20 6.64 27.48 -0.89
N TRP A 21 7.23 27.59 -2.08
CA TRP A 21 6.95 26.72 -3.22
C TRP A 21 7.33 25.27 -2.94
N LYS A 22 8.42 25.03 -2.23
CA LYS A 22 8.82 23.70 -1.80
C LYS A 22 7.79 23.10 -0.84
N LYS A 23 7.30 23.87 0.13
CA LYS A 23 6.25 23.42 1.05
C LYS A 23 4.94 23.13 0.31
N LEU A 24 4.53 24.01 -0.59
CA LEU A 24 3.31 23.85 -1.38
C LEU A 24 3.39 22.62 -2.29
N SER A 25 4.48 22.44 -3.02
CA SER A 25 4.68 21.27 -3.89
C SER A 25 4.70 19.96 -3.09
N THR A 26 5.29 19.95 -1.89
CA THR A 26 5.24 18.79 -1.00
C THR A 26 3.81 18.50 -0.56
N ILE A 27 3.04 19.51 -0.15
CA ILE A 27 1.64 19.31 0.24
C ILE A 27 0.84 18.74 -0.93
N ILE A 28 0.98 19.30 -2.12
CA ILE A 28 0.28 18.83 -3.33
C ILE A 28 0.70 17.39 -3.69
N ALA A 29 1.99 17.09 -3.66
CA ALA A 29 2.51 15.77 -4.01
C ALA A 29 2.10 14.66 -3.03
N VAL A 30 1.74 15.02 -1.80
CA VAL A 30 1.32 14.05 -0.76
C VAL A 30 -0.21 14.03 -0.63
N ALA A 31 -0.85 15.19 -0.52
CA ALA A 31 -2.30 15.29 -0.34
C ALA A 31 -3.06 15.00 -1.64
N GLY A 32 -2.54 15.43 -2.79
CA GLY A 32 -3.18 15.21 -4.09
C GLY A 32 -3.46 13.74 -4.39
N PRO A 33 -2.46 12.86 -4.33
CA PRO A 33 -2.65 11.42 -4.47
C PRO A 33 -3.64 10.83 -3.46
N THR A 34 -3.58 11.26 -2.21
CA THR A 34 -4.51 10.79 -1.17
C THR A 34 -5.96 11.20 -1.46
N ILE A 35 -6.18 12.45 -1.90
CA ILE A 35 -7.51 12.93 -2.30
C ILE A 35 -7.99 12.19 -3.55
N PHE A 36 -7.13 12.03 -4.56
CA PHE A 36 -7.46 11.28 -5.77
C PHE A 36 -7.89 9.84 -5.45
N LEU A 37 -7.12 9.18 -4.58
CA LEU A 37 -7.42 7.84 -4.09
C LEU A 37 -8.76 7.78 -3.34
N LEU A 38 -9.01 8.74 -2.45
CA LEU A 38 -10.28 8.81 -1.71
C LEU A 38 -11.48 8.95 -2.66
N LEU A 39 -11.35 9.77 -3.69
CA LEU A 39 -12.40 9.94 -4.70
C LEU A 39 -12.65 8.65 -5.49
N ALA A 40 -11.58 7.94 -5.90
CA ALA A 40 -11.67 6.67 -6.60
C ALA A 40 -12.28 5.54 -5.74
N LEU A 41 -12.27 5.67 -4.42
CA LEU A 41 -12.85 4.72 -3.48
C LEU A 41 -14.31 5.03 -3.09
N HIS A 42 -14.97 6.00 -3.72
CA HIS A 42 -16.36 6.38 -3.46
C HIS A 42 -16.64 6.78 -2.00
N PRO A 43 -16.22 7.98 -1.57
CA PRO A 43 -16.43 8.45 -0.20
C PRO A 43 -17.92 8.54 0.19
N ASP A 44 -18.80 8.76 -0.78
CA ASP A 44 -20.25 8.74 -0.60
C ASP A 44 -20.78 7.35 -0.17
N LEU A 45 -20.19 6.27 -0.71
CA LEU A 45 -20.53 4.90 -0.34
C LEU A 45 -19.83 4.47 0.96
N ILE A 46 -18.61 4.94 1.20
CA ILE A 46 -17.90 4.70 2.47
C ILE A 46 -18.70 5.26 3.64
N LEU A 47 -19.28 6.45 3.48
CA LEU A 47 -20.07 7.13 4.52
C LEU A 47 -21.54 6.66 4.61
N ARG A 48 -21.98 5.72 3.78
CA ARG A 48 -23.31 5.11 3.89
C ARG A 48 -23.31 4.07 5.02
N ASN A 49 -24.34 4.09 5.86
CA ASN A 49 -24.48 3.12 6.95
C ASN A 49 -25.02 1.76 6.46
N ASN A 50 -24.17 0.99 5.80
CA ASN A 50 -24.39 -0.39 5.39
C ASN A 50 -23.08 -1.17 5.49
N THR A 51 -23.13 -2.50 5.60
CA THR A 51 -21.93 -3.34 5.69
C THR A 51 -21.35 -3.62 4.29
N PRO A 52 -20.02 -3.66 4.15
CA PRO A 52 -19.40 -4.00 2.88
C PRO A 52 -19.59 -5.49 2.53
N THR A 53 -19.51 -5.78 1.23
CA THR A 53 -19.59 -7.13 0.65
C THR A 53 -18.42 -7.34 -0.31
N GLY A 54 -18.38 -8.48 -1.00
CA GLY A 54 -17.42 -8.76 -2.05
C GLY A 54 -16.13 -9.40 -1.55
N GLY A 55 -15.65 -10.45 -2.22
CA GLY A 55 -14.51 -11.23 -1.78
C GLY A 55 -14.66 -11.68 -0.33
N ASP A 56 -13.60 -11.63 0.44
CA ASP A 56 -13.60 -11.94 1.88
C ASP A 56 -14.10 -10.76 2.75
N MET A 57 -14.46 -9.63 2.13
CA MET A 57 -14.88 -8.43 2.87
C MET A 57 -16.13 -8.71 3.71
N GLY A 58 -17.08 -9.51 3.20
CA GLY A 58 -18.27 -9.90 3.94
C GLY A 58 -17.95 -10.73 5.19
N ALA A 59 -17.00 -11.65 5.11
CA ALA A 59 -16.54 -12.45 6.24
C ALA A 59 -15.92 -11.57 7.36
N HIS A 60 -15.24 -10.50 6.99
CA HIS A 60 -14.63 -9.57 7.94
C HIS A 60 -15.64 -8.69 8.69
N VAL A 61 -16.91 -8.66 8.28
CA VAL A 61 -17.95 -7.88 8.98
C VAL A 61 -18.30 -8.52 10.33
N TRP A 62 -18.35 -9.84 10.39
CA TRP A 62 -18.78 -10.54 11.60
C TRP A 62 -17.75 -10.47 12.76
N ALA A 63 -16.48 -10.70 12.45
CA ALA A 63 -15.45 -10.89 13.46
C ALA A 63 -15.22 -9.69 14.41
N PRO A 64 -15.20 -8.42 13.95
CA PRO A 64 -15.10 -7.27 14.87
C PRO A 64 -16.36 -7.08 15.71
N ALA A 65 -17.55 -7.39 15.19
CA ALA A 65 -18.77 -7.35 15.98
C ALA A 65 -18.74 -8.39 17.11
N TYR A 66 -18.30 -9.62 16.80
CA TYR A 66 -18.10 -10.66 17.82
C TYR A 66 -17.04 -10.25 18.87
N LEU A 67 -15.97 -9.61 18.45
CA LEU A 67 -14.96 -9.04 19.37
C LEU A 67 -15.60 -8.04 20.33
N ARG A 68 -16.39 -7.10 19.81
CA ARG A 68 -17.08 -6.07 20.59
C ARG A 68 -18.06 -6.70 21.61
N ASP A 69 -18.95 -7.57 21.11
CA ASP A 69 -20.12 -8.01 21.86
C ASP A 69 -19.82 -9.16 22.83
N HIS A 70 -18.87 -10.05 22.49
CA HIS A 70 -18.63 -11.28 23.22
C HIS A 70 -17.25 -11.37 23.87
N LEU A 71 -16.19 -10.86 23.22
CA LEU A 71 -14.84 -11.01 23.75
C LEU A 71 -14.46 -9.87 24.70
N LEU A 72 -14.60 -8.63 24.26
CA LEU A 72 -14.19 -7.46 25.06
C LEU A 72 -15.05 -7.28 26.30
N SER A 73 -16.34 -7.64 26.25
CA SER A 73 -17.22 -7.67 27.43
C SER A 73 -16.73 -8.62 28.52
N ASN A 74 -15.90 -9.61 28.16
CA ASN A 74 -15.28 -10.57 29.07
C ASN A 74 -13.75 -10.34 29.21
N PHE A 75 -13.24 -9.17 28.86
CA PHE A 75 -11.80 -8.81 28.88
C PHE A 75 -10.90 -9.78 28.12
N LYS A 76 -11.39 -10.33 27.00
CA LYS A 76 -10.66 -11.26 26.12
C LYS A 76 -10.41 -10.64 24.77
N LEU A 77 -9.29 -10.98 24.14
CA LEU A 77 -8.95 -10.61 22.77
C LEU A 77 -9.04 -11.79 21.79
N SER A 78 -9.16 -13.01 22.30
CA SER A 78 -9.37 -14.22 21.51
C SER A 78 -10.26 -15.19 22.27
N GLY A 79 -10.94 -16.08 21.55
CA GLY A 79 -11.82 -17.06 22.16
C GLY A 79 -12.36 -18.05 21.12
N TRP A 80 -13.25 -18.91 21.58
CA TRP A 80 -13.96 -19.84 20.71
C TRP A 80 -15.32 -19.28 20.36
N SER A 81 -15.67 -19.20 19.08
CA SER A 81 -17.01 -18.88 18.61
C SER A 81 -17.64 -20.08 17.92
N MET A 82 -18.92 -20.29 18.20
CA MET A 82 -19.72 -21.31 17.55
C MET A 82 -20.47 -20.78 16.31
N ASP A 83 -20.39 -19.48 16.02
CA ASP A 83 -21.17 -18.84 14.96
C ASP A 83 -20.61 -19.09 13.56
N TRP A 84 -19.37 -19.57 13.46
CA TRP A 84 -18.69 -19.81 12.20
C TRP A 84 -18.32 -21.28 12.04
N TYR A 85 -18.76 -21.93 10.99
CA TYR A 85 -18.62 -23.36 10.73
C TYR A 85 -19.07 -24.23 11.92
N SER A 86 -18.23 -25.19 12.34
CA SER A 86 -18.43 -26.00 13.54
C SER A 86 -17.72 -25.47 14.77
N GLY A 87 -17.27 -24.23 14.72
CA GLY A 87 -16.52 -23.52 15.75
C GLY A 87 -15.22 -22.95 15.19
N LEU A 88 -14.86 -21.75 15.62
CA LEU A 88 -13.67 -21.04 15.19
C LEU A 88 -12.94 -20.45 16.40
N PRO A 89 -11.61 -20.69 16.56
CA PRO A 89 -10.78 -20.01 17.56
C PRO A 89 -10.46 -18.58 17.09
N ILE A 90 -11.45 -17.70 17.22
CA ILE A 90 -11.37 -16.34 16.69
C ILE A 90 -10.22 -15.56 17.32
N TYR A 91 -9.48 -14.81 16.48
CA TYR A 91 -8.27 -14.06 16.81
C TYR A 91 -7.13 -14.88 17.42
N ARG A 92 -7.19 -16.22 17.39
CA ARG A 92 -6.06 -17.07 17.74
C ARG A 92 -5.05 -17.14 16.61
N PHE A 93 -5.55 -17.24 15.37
CA PHE A 93 -4.76 -17.36 14.16
C PHE A 93 -4.91 -16.15 13.23
N TYR A 94 -5.76 -15.19 13.59
CA TYR A 94 -5.97 -13.95 12.86
C TYR A 94 -5.66 -12.74 13.74
N MET A 95 -5.22 -11.65 13.12
CA MET A 95 -4.72 -10.46 13.80
C MET A 95 -5.87 -9.61 14.35
N VAL A 96 -5.70 -9.09 15.56
CA VAL A 96 -6.77 -8.41 16.27
C VAL A 96 -6.78 -6.88 16.10
N VAL A 97 -5.64 -6.27 15.70
CA VAL A 97 -5.52 -4.79 15.67
C VAL A 97 -6.51 -4.14 14.70
N PRO A 98 -6.69 -4.59 13.44
CA PRO A 98 -7.69 -3.99 12.56
C PRO A 98 -9.11 -4.07 13.14
N ALA A 99 -9.45 -5.19 13.79
CA ALA A 99 -10.75 -5.35 14.44
C ALA A 99 -10.93 -4.39 15.63
N LEU A 100 -9.90 -4.22 16.47
CA LEU A 100 -9.91 -3.24 17.57
C LEU A 100 -10.07 -1.81 17.05
N MET A 101 -9.45 -1.47 15.90
CA MET A 101 -9.64 -0.17 15.27
C MET A 101 -11.09 0.04 14.82
N ILE A 102 -11.73 -1.00 14.25
CA ILE A 102 -13.16 -0.95 13.89
C ILE A 102 -14.02 -0.75 15.12
N VAL A 103 -13.83 -1.55 16.17
CA VAL A 103 -14.60 -1.46 17.42
C VAL A 103 -14.42 -0.09 18.09
N LEU A 104 -13.20 0.45 18.09
CA LEU A 104 -12.93 1.78 18.65
C LEU A 104 -13.68 2.88 17.88
N LEU A 105 -13.68 2.79 16.55
CA LEU A 105 -14.34 3.77 15.71
C LEU A 105 -15.88 3.64 15.77
N ASP A 106 -16.39 2.43 15.99
CA ASP A 106 -17.82 2.13 16.18
C ASP A 106 -18.42 2.77 17.45
N VAL A 107 -17.59 3.21 18.39
CA VAL A 107 -18.05 3.98 19.55
C VAL A 107 -18.65 5.34 19.13
N ILE A 108 -18.16 5.92 18.04
CA ILE A 108 -18.53 7.29 17.61
C ILE A 108 -19.21 7.33 16.23
N LEU A 109 -19.06 6.29 15.42
CA LEU A 109 -19.66 6.19 14.09
C LEU A 109 -20.46 4.88 13.97
N PRO A 110 -21.51 4.84 13.12
CA PRO A 110 -22.19 3.59 12.83
C PRO A 110 -21.25 2.49 12.33
N TYR A 111 -21.46 1.25 12.75
CA TYR A 111 -20.58 0.11 12.45
C TYR A 111 -20.26 -0.06 10.97
N GLY A 112 -21.26 0.08 10.09
CA GLY A 112 -21.05 -0.01 8.64
C GLY A 112 -20.13 1.07 8.07
N ILE A 113 -20.11 2.25 8.66
CA ILE A 113 -19.16 3.33 8.31
C ILE A 113 -17.79 3.04 8.91
N ALA A 114 -17.73 2.66 10.18
CA ALA A 114 -16.49 2.37 10.89
C ALA A 114 -15.66 1.30 10.17
N ILE A 115 -16.27 0.18 9.77
CA ILE A 115 -15.55 -0.90 9.06
C ILE A 115 -15.03 -0.45 7.69
N LYS A 116 -15.79 0.33 6.93
CA LYS A 116 -15.35 0.82 5.60
C LYS A 116 -14.22 1.84 5.70
N ILE A 117 -14.28 2.75 6.67
CA ILE A 117 -13.17 3.69 6.93
C ILE A 117 -11.89 2.92 7.28
N ILE A 118 -11.98 1.92 8.17
CA ILE A 118 -10.81 1.12 8.55
C ILE A 118 -10.33 0.26 7.38
N ALA A 119 -11.22 -0.25 6.54
CA ALA A 119 -10.84 -1.01 5.36
C ALA A 119 -9.99 -0.21 4.37
N VAL A 120 -10.18 1.12 4.27
CA VAL A 120 -9.43 1.95 3.32
C VAL A 120 -8.28 2.75 3.94
N ILE A 121 -8.16 2.82 5.28
CA ILE A 121 -7.19 3.69 5.95
C ILE A 121 -5.75 3.35 5.60
N GLY A 122 -5.43 2.06 5.42
CA GLY A 122 -4.11 1.61 5.00
C GLY A 122 -3.72 2.14 3.62
N LEU A 123 -4.68 2.15 2.68
CA LEU A 123 -4.50 2.70 1.34
C LEU A 123 -4.29 4.21 1.39
N LEU A 124 -5.17 4.94 2.10
CA LEU A 124 -5.13 6.40 2.18
C LEU A 124 -3.86 6.93 2.86
N THR A 125 -3.29 6.18 3.79
CA THR A 125 -2.10 6.61 4.54
C THR A 125 -0.78 6.22 3.88
N LEU A 126 -0.76 5.22 2.97
CA LEU A 126 0.49 4.72 2.37
C LEU A 126 1.29 5.79 1.61
N PRO A 127 0.72 6.68 0.78
CA PRO A 127 1.47 7.75 0.14
C PRO A 127 2.14 8.69 1.14
N TYR A 128 1.43 9.07 2.20
CA TYR A 128 1.95 9.93 3.24
C TYR A 128 3.12 9.30 4.01
N VAL A 129 2.98 8.05 4.46
CA VAL A 129 4.04 7.38 5.22
C VAL A 129 5.25 7.05 4.34
N SER A 130 5.05 6.85 3.04
CA SER A 130 6.13 6.68 2.06
C SER A 130 6.95 7.97 1.88
N TRP A 131 6.29 9.11 1.78
CA TRP A 131 6.93 10.42 1.83
C TRP A 131 7.70 10.61 3.15
N LEU A 132 7.05 10.31 4.28
CA LEU A 132 7.65 10.45 5.61
C LEU A 132 8.88 9.56 5.76
N PHE A 133 8.84 8.33 5.23
CA PHE A 133 10.00 7.44 5.17
C PHE A 133 11.15 8.11 4.41
N GLY A 134 10.90 8.64 3.23
CA GLY A 134 11.91 9.37 2.45
C GLY A 134 12.53 10.53 3.23
N ARG A 135 11.71 11.31 3.93
CA ARG A 135 12.17 12.43 4.77
C ARG A 135 12.99 11.95 5.97
N CYS A 136 12.51 10.97 6.71
CA CYS A 136 13.19 10.42 7.88
C CYS A 136 14.48 9.70 7.52
N ALA A 137 14.52 9.07 6.35
CA ALA A 137 15.68 8.39 5.78
C ALA A 137 16.67 9.34 5.07
N LYS A 138 16.47 10.67 5.16
CA LYS A 138 17.36 11.71 4.65
C LYS A 138 17.51 11.77 3.12
N PHE A 139 16.51 11.36 2.38
CA PHE A 139 16.49 11.65 0.95
C PHE A 139 16.26 13.14 0.72
N ALA A 140 16.98 13.68 -0.27
CA ALA A 140 16.83 15.07 -0.67
C ALA A 140 15.56 15.27 -1.50
N TYR A 141 14.99 16.49 -1.46
CA TYR A 141 13.94 16.90 -2.37
C TYR A 141 14.38 16.73 -3.84
N PRO A 142 13.58 16.18 -4.76
CA PRO A 142 12.16 15.81 -4.62
C PRO A 142 11.91 14.31 -4.34
N ILE A 143 12.91 13.54 -3.93
CA ILE A 143 12.79 12.07 -3.79
C ILE A 143 11.72 11.64 -2.78
N PRO A 144 11.58 12.24 -1.57
CA PRO A 144 10.49 11.88 -0.67
C PRO A 144 9.10 12.08 -1.30
N GLU A 145 8.90 13.18 -2.05
CA GLU A 145 7.68 13.50 -2.76
C GLU A 145 7.40 12.46 -3.87
N LEU A 146 8.44 12.05 -4.59
CA LEU A 146 8.34 10.98 -5.59
C LEU A 146 7.99 9.62 -4.97
N PHE A 147 8.37 9.36 -3.71
CA PHE A 147 7.94 8.13 -3.02
C PHE A 147 6.43 8.13 -2.74
N ALA A 148 5.82 9.26 -2.44
CA ALA A 148 4.36 9.34 -2.32
C ALA A 148 3.67 8.99 -3.65
N ILE A 149 4.19 9.50 -4.77
CA ILE A 149 3.66 9.20 -6.11
C ILE A 149 3.92 7.73 -6.47
N ALA A 150 5.09 7.18 -6.16
CA ALA A 150 5.43 5.77 -6.37
C ALA A 150 4.51 4.83 -5.58
N ALA A 151 4.18 5.19 -4.33
CA ALA A 151 3.19 4.46 -3.54
C ALA A 151 1.79 4.52 -4.20
N THR A 152 1.44 5.65 -4.81
CA THR A 152 0.17 5.76 -5.55
C THR A 152 0.15 4.85 -6.78
N ILE A 153 1.24 4.78 -7.55
CA ILE A 153 1.36 3.83 -8.67
C ILE A 153 1.17 2.40 -8.16
N PHE A 154 1.83 2.03 -7.05
CA PHE A 154 1.67 0.72 -6.43
C PHE A 154 0.22 0.43 -6.02
N LEU A 155 -0.49 1.41 -5.46
CA LEU A 155 -1.87 1.23 -5.03
C LEU A 155 -2.82 0.96 -6.20
N PHE A 156 -2.61 1.61 -7.34
CA PHE A 156 -3.41 1.44 -8.55
C PHE A 156 -2.88 0.35 -9.49
N ASP A 157 -1.89 -0.43 -9.09
CA ASP A 157 -1.40 -1.57 -9.86
C ASP A 157 -2.43 -2.70 -9.82
N GLU A 158 -3.12 -2.92 -10.95
CA GLU A 158 -4.16 -3.95 -11.12
C GLU A 158 -3.61 -5.32 -11.53
N SER A 159 -2.30 -5.43 -11.72
CA SER A 159 -1.67 -6.66 -12.22
C SER A 159 -1.70 -7.82 -11.23
N PHE A 160 -2.01 -7.54 -9.97
CA PHE A 160 -2.14 -8.54 -8.92
C PHE A 160 -3.31 -8.22 -7.98
N THR A 161 -3.93 -9.27 -7.49
CA THR A 161 -4.97 -9.21 -6.46
C THR A 161 -4.75 -10.33 -5.44
N ILE A 162 -5.41 -10.26 -4.29
CA ILE A 162 -5.28 -11.18 -3.15
C ILE A 162 -3.86 -11.34 -2.56
N TYR A 163 -2.83 -10.71 -3.15
CA TYR A 163 -1.47 -10.74 -2.58
C TYR A 163 -1.32 -9.78 -1.40
N GLY A 164 -2.09 -8.70 -1.38
CA GLY A 164 -2.11 -7.67 -0.35
C GLY A 164 -1.54 -6.32 -0.79
N GLY A 165 -1.87 -5.27 -0.09
CA GLY A 165 -1.26 -3.94 -0.15
C GLY A 165 -1.81 -2.96 -1.18
N ASN A 166 -2.27 -3.40 -2.36
CA ASN A 166 -2.90 -2.55 -3.37
C ASN A 166 -4.43 -2.46 -3.18
N ILE A 167 -5.09 -1.60 -3.97
CA ILE A 167 -6.55 -1.43 -3.90
C ILE A 167 -7.28 -2.73 -4.25
N ALA A 168 -6.85 -3.41 -5.31
CA ALA A 168 -7.46 -4.65 -5.74
C ALA A 168 -7.46 -5.73 -4.65
N SER A 169 -6.31 -5.94 -3.98
CA SER A 169 -6.23 -6.87 -2.87
C SER A 169 -7.05 -6.42 -1.66
N THR A 170 -7.09 -5.12 -1.38
CA THR A 170 -7.89 -4.56 -0.29
C THR A 170 -9.39 -4.78 -0.53
N MET A 171 -9.85 -4.59 -1.78
CA MET A 171 -11.24 -4.86 -2.16
C MET A 171 -11.57 -6.37 -2.15
N ALA A 172 -10.59 -7.24 -2.35
CA ALA A 172 -10.75 -8.68 -2.17
C ALA A 172 -10.88 -9.12 -0.69
N GLY A 173 -10.60 -8.21 0.28
CA GLY A 173 -10.69 -8.47 1.71
C GLY A 173 -9.36 -8.32 2.47
N GLU A 174 -8.22 -8.12 1.79
CA GLU A 174 -6.89 -8.03 2.40
C GLU A 174 -6.58 -6.64 2.99
N PHE A 175 -7.58 -5.95 3.56
CA PHE A 175 -7.40 -4.60 4.11
C PHE A 175 -6.47 -4.58 5.33
N SER A 176 -6.43 -5.64 6.10
CA SER A 176 -5.50 -5.80 7.23
C SER A 176 -4.03 -5.77 6.78
N PHE A 177 -3.73 -6.34 5.60
CA PHE A 177 -2.41 -6.23 4.99
C PHE A 177 -2.07 -4.77 4.64
N SER A 178 -3.00 -4.03 4.04
CA SER A 178 -2.79 -2.63 3.66
C SER A 178 -2.53 -1.74 4.87
N ILE A 179 -3.26 -1.93 5.97
CA ILE A 179 -3.01 -1.26 7.26
C ILE A 179 -1.61 -1.61 7.77
N ALA A 180 -1.29 -2.89 7.81
CA ALA A 180 0.00 -3.38 8.30
C ALA A 180 1.17 -2.83 7.48
N LEU A 181 1.06 -2.79 6.13
CA LEU A 181 2.08 -2.25 5.23
C LEU A 181 2.31 -0.75 5.47
N SER A 182 1.23 0.02 5.61
CA SER A 182 1.32 1.45 5.92
C SER A 182 2.01 1.69 7.27
N LEU A 183 1.63 0.92 8.31
CA LEU A 183 2.29 0.96 9.61
C LEU A 183 3.76 0.50 9.55
N ALA A 184 4.09 -0.50 8.72
CA ALA A 184 5.47 -0.94 8.51
C ALA A 184 6.34 0.19 7.94
N MET A 185 5.84 0.90 6.92
CA MET A 185 6.55 2.05 6.35
C MET A 185 6.76 3.18 7.35
N LEU A 186 5.75 3.46 8.20
CA LEU A 186 5.87 4.41 9.30
C LEU A 186 6.91 3.92 10.35
N GLY A 187 6.88 2.63 10.69
CA GLY A 187 7.84 2.01 11.58
C GLY A 187 9.29 2.14 11.07
N PHE A 188 9.51 1.87 9.78
CA PHE A 188 10.82 2.07 9.14
C PHE A 188 11.24 3.53 9.10
N ALA A 189 10.32 4.47 8.89
CA ALA A 189 10.60 5.90 8.96
C ALA A 189 11.11 6.31 10.34
N LEU A 190 10.40 5.92 11.40
CA LEU A 190 10.77 6.21 12.77
C LEU A 190 12.08 5.50 13.19
N LEU A 191 12.27 4.25 12.75
CA LEU A 191 13.47 3.48 13.02
C LEU A 191 14.68 4.11 12.33
N ALA A 192 14.61 4.45 11.04
CA ALA A 192 15.68 5.09 10.30
C ALA A 192 16.11 6.42 10.97
N LYS A 193 15.12 7.25 11.34
CA LYS A 193 15.38 8.49 12.09
C LYS A 193 15.99 8.21 13.45
N GLY A 194 15.50 7.18 14.16
CA GLY A 194 15.97 6.81 15.48
C GLY A 194 17.41 6.26 15.48
N LEU A 195 17.77 5.45 14.49
CA LEU A 195 19.11 4.91 14.30
C LEU A 195 20.16 6.01 14.07
N ASP A 196 19.75 7.16 13.54
CA ASP A 196 20.62 8.31 13.32
C ASP A 196 20.64 9.30 14.49
N THR A 197 19.57 9.38 15.30
CA THR A 197 19.38 10.43 16.29
C THR A 197 19.30 9.93 17.74
N GLY A 198 19.14 8.63 17.95
CA GLY A 198 18.87 8.03 19.27
C GLY A 198 17.47 8.33 19.84
N LYS A 199 16.59 9.01 19.07
CA LYS A 199 15.24 9.42 19.49
C LYS A 199 14.15 8.49 18.94
N HIS A 200 12.91 8.64 19.42
CA HIS A 200 11.73 7.89 18.95
C HIS A 200 11.75 6.37 19.21
N ARG A 201 12.47 5.89 20.22
CA ARG A 201 12.57 4.45 20.53
C ARG A 201 11.22 3.81 20.80
N VAL A 202 10.42 4.40 21.69
CA VAL A 202 9.12 3.84 22.10
C VAL A 202 8.12 3.91 20.96
N SER A 203 8.02 5.05 20.28
CA SER A 203 7.09 5.20 19.14
C SER A 203 7.44 4.25 17.98
N ALA A 204 8.73 4.07 17.67
CA ALA A 204 9.14 3.10 16.64
C ALA A 204 8.74 1.66 17.05
N ALA A 205 8.95 1.26 18.30
CA ALA A 205 8.59 -0.06 18.80
C ALA A 205 7.08 -0.29 18.77
N ILE A 206 6.28 0.68 19.22
CA ILE A 206 4.82 0.61 19.20
C ILE A 206 4.32 0.45 17.75
N ILE A 207 4.78 1.28 16.81
CA ILE A 207 4.31 1.23 15.42
C ILE A 207 4.72 -0.08 14.74
N ILE A 208 5.94 -0.57 14.97
CA ILE A 208 6.38 -1.89 14.47
C ILE A 208 5.52 -3.01 15.05
N SER A 209 5.20 -2.96 16.35
CA SER A 209 4.32 -3.94 16.99
C SER A 209 2.90 -3.88 16.42
N LEU A 210 2.31 -2.68 16.25
CA LEU A 210 0.99 -2.52 15.65
C LEU A 210 0.95 -3.04 14.20
N SER A 211 1.99 -2.79 13.41
CA SER A 211 2.13 -3.38 12.08
C SER A 211 2.14 -4.91 12.13
N ALA A 212 2.96 -5.48 13.01
CA ALA A 212 3.07 -6.93 13.19
C ALA A 212 1.74 -7.57 13.64
N LEU A 213 1.00 -6.90 14.54
CA LEU A 213 -0.30 -7.33 15.05
C LEU A 213 -1.47 -7.03 14.09
N SER A 214 -1.20 -6.39 12.95
CA SER A 214 -2.21 -6.13 11.92
C SER A 214 -2.21 -7.20 10.82
N HIS A 215 -1.07 -7.85 10.52
CA HIS A 215 -1.00 -8.93 9.52
C HIS A 215 0.24 -9.82 9.68
N GLY A 216 0.05 -11.15 9.75
CA GLY A 216 1.12 -12.10 10.06
C GLY A 216 2.27 -12.14 9.04
N ILE A 217 2.01 -11.96 7.75
CA ILE A 217 3.07 -11.90 6.73
C ILE A 217 3.83 -10.58 6.83
N VAL A 218 3.13 -9.47 7.10
CA VAL A 218 3.77 -8.17 7.31
C VAL A 218 4.61 -8.17 8.58
N LEU A 219 4.26 -8.97 9.60
CA LEU A 219 5.11 -9.20 10.77
C LEU A 219 6.51 -9.64 10.37
N LEU A 220 6.62 -10.62 9.48
CA LEU A 220 7.92 -11.11 8.99
C LEU A 220 8.68 -10.01 8.23
N PHE A 221 7.98 -9.26 7.40
CA PHE A 221 8.55 -8.15 6.64
C PHE A 221 9.06 -7.04 7.55
N VAL A 222 8.26 -6.60 8.53
CA VAL A 222 8.64 -5.47 9.38
C VAL A 222 9.79 -5.81 10.33
N PHE A 223 9.81 -7.02 10.91
CA PHE A 223 10.93 -7.45 11.74
C PHE A 223 12.18 -7.78 10.92
N GLY A 224 12.04 -8.45 9.78
CA GLY A 224 13.16 -8.71 8.85
C GLY A 224 13.76 -7.43 8.29
N GLY A 225 12.92 -6.49 7.86
CA GLY A 225 13.36 -5.18 7.40
C GLY A 225 14.03 -4.34 8.50
N ALA A 226 13.51 -4.37 9.73
CA ALA A 226 14.12 -3.71 10.87
C ALA A 226 15.49 -4.31 11.22
N ALA A 227 15.60 -5.64 11.23
CA ALA A 227 16.88 -6.32 11.46
C ALA A 227 17.92 -5.95 10.38
N LEU A 228 17.51 -5.92 9.10
CA LEU A 228 18.38 -5.51 8.00
C LEU A 228 18.81 -4.04 8.12
N MET A 229 17.96 -3.15 8.66
CA MET A 229 18.40 -1.77 8.97
C MET A 229 19.56 -1.74 9.95
N LEU A 230 19.56 -2.59 10.98
CA LEU A 230 20.67 -2.65 11.93
C LEU A 230 21.99 -3.05 11.24
N VAL A 231 21.93 -4.01 10.32
CA VAL A 231 23.10 -4.43 9.55
C VAL A 231 23.65 -3.28 8.70
N VAL A 232 22.77 -2.51 8.05
CA VAL A 232 23.19 -1.40 7.18
C VAL A 232 23.69 -0.19 7.98
N TRP A 233 23.06 0.14 9.13
CA TRP A 233 23.52 1.27 9.97
C TRP A 233 24.78 0.98 10.78
N ASN A 234 25.05 -0.27 11.14
CA ASN A 234 26.30 -0.86 11.65
C ASN A 234 27.17 0.01 12.57
N LYS A 235 26.61 0.95 13.31
CA LYS A 235 27.28 1.69 14.38
C LYS A 235 26.86 1.13 15.72
N ARG A 236 27.76 1.03 16.70
CA ARG A 236 27.48 0.46 18.02
C ARG A 236 26.24 1.06 18.67
N ASP A 237 26.12 2.39 18.66
CA ASP A 237 24.97 3.09 19.25
C ASP A 237 23.66 2.82 18.48
N SER A 238 23.75 2.78 17.14
CA SER A 238 22.60 2.42 16.29
C SER A 238 22.16 0.97 16.53
N LEU A 239 23.10 0.03 16.66
CA LEU A 239 22.83 -1.37 16.97
C LEU A 239 22.14 -1.51 18.34
N GLN A 240 22.67 -0.84 19.38
CA GLN A 240 22.06 -0.87 20.71
C GLN A 240 20.66 -0.23 20.71
N PHE A 241 20.48 0.88 20.01
CA PHE A 241 19.20 1.54 19.87
C PHE A 241 18.19 0.62 19.18
N GLY A 242 18.54 0.08 18.01
CA GLY A 242 17.64 -0.75 17.21
C GLY A 242 17.34 -2.09 17.87
N ALA A 243 18.32 -2.72 18.54
CA ALA A 243 18.08 -3.93 19.33
C ALA A 243 17.04 -3.69 20.43
N LYS A 244 17.11 -2.53 21.13
CA LYS A 244 16.10 -2.15 22.14
C LYS A 244 14.72 -1.89 21.52
N VAL A 245 14.65 -1.30 20.31
CA VAL A 245 13.39 -1.10 19.57
C VAL A 245 12.77 -2.45 19.23
N ILE A 246 13.56 -3.36 18.62
CA ILE A 246 13.08 -4.68 18.20
C ILE A 246 12.65 -5.50 19.43
N ALA A 247 13.46 -5.53 20.48
CA ALA A 247 13.12 -6.25 21.71
C ALA A 247 11.80 -5.76 22.33
N LEU A 248 11.61 -4.43 22.39
CA LEU A 248 10.36 -3.85 22.89
C LEU A 248 9.19 -4.18 21.94
N ALA A 249 9.37 -4.12 20.63
CA ALA A 249 8.32 -4.48 19.68
C ALA A 249 7.93 -5.97 19.77
N VAL A 250 8.91 -6.86 19.92
CA VAL A 250 8.67 -8.29 20.17
C VAL A 250 7.90 -8.50 21.46
N LEU A 251 8.30 -7.82 22.54
CA LEU A 251 7.60 -7.91 23.83
C LEU A 251 6.15 -7.44 23.71
N LEU A 252 5.90 -6.30 23.04
CA LEU A 252 4.56 -5.75 22.85
C LEU A 252 3.66 -6.64 21.97
N SER A 253 4.24 -7.43 21.05
CA SER A 253 3.48 -8.35 20.19
C SER A 253 3.40 -9.78 20.72
N SER A 254 4.14 -10.12 21.76
CA SER A 254 4.30 -11.48 22.27
C SER A 254 2.99 -12.12 22.74
N PHE A 255 2.05 -11.34 23.28
CA PHE A 255 0.77 -11.82 23.78
C PHE A 255 -0.08 -12.51 22.68
N TRP A 256 0.14 -12.15 21.43
CA TRP A 256 -0.50 -12.76 20.26
C TRP A 256 0.45 -13.75 19.55
N VAL A 257 1.73 -13.36 19.34
CA VAL A 257 2.71 -14.15 18.59
C VAL A 257 3.02 -15.48 19.29
N ILE A 258 3.19 -15.50 20.63
CA ILE A 258 3.48 -16.73 21.36
C ILE A 258 2.33 -17.74 21.24
N PRO A 259 1.07 -17.38 21.56
CA PRO A 259 -0.08 -18.25 21.35
C PRO A 259 -0.23 -18.74 19.91
N PHE A 260 0.00 -17.89 18.93
CA PHE A 260 -0.02 -18.23 17.50
C PHE A 260 1.00 -19.33 17.19
N VAL A 261 2.28 -19.11 17.54
CA VAL A 261 3.37 -20.06 17.25
C VAL A 261 3.15 -21.40 17.97
N THR A 262 2.71 -21.38 19.23
CA THR A 262 2.46 -22.63 20.00
C THR A 262 1.25 -23.42 19.50
N SER A 263 0.33 -22.76 18.78
CA SER A 263 -0.87 -23.40 18.22
C SER A 263 -0.76 -23.69 16.73
N HIS A 264 0.37 -23.41 16.10
CA HIS A 264 0.57 -23.50 14.66
C HIS A 264 0.28 -24.91 14.10
N ALA A 265 0.47 -25.97 14.87
CA ALA A 265 0.16 -27.34 14.47
C ALA A 265 -1.33 -27.56 14.10
N TYR A 266 -2.22 -26.67 14.55
CA TYR A 266 -3.65 -26.70 14.23
C TYR A 266 -4.03 -25.87 13.02
N MET A 267 -3.05 -25.30 12.31
CA MET A 267 -3.29 -24.49 11.10
C MET A 267 -3.23 -25.36 9.85
N THR A 268 -4.05 -25.01 8.88
CA THR A 268 -3.99 -25.58 7.54
C THR A 268 -2.79 -25.01 6.77
N ASP A 269 -2.09 -25.86 6.02
CA ASP A 269 -1.02 -25.45 5.12
C ASP A 269 -1.62 -24.77 3.87
N MET A 270 -1.19 -23.55 3.55
CA MET A 270 -1.61 -22.79 2.36
C MET A 270 -1.05 -23.33 1.03
N LYS A 271 -0.35 -24.48 1.04
CA LYS A 271 0.19 -25.11 -0.19
C LYS A 271 -0.85 -25.66 -1.14
N TYR A 272 -2.09 -25.80 -0.70
CA TYR A 272 -3.18 -26.32 -1.52
C TYR A 272 -3.66 -25.35 -2.60
N GLU A 273 -3.30 -24.08 -2.54
CA GLU A 273 -3.68 -23.16 -3.59
C GLU A 273 -3.11 -23.63 -4.93
N PRO A 274 -3.96 -23.85 -5.95
CA PRO A 274 -3.52 -24.38 -7.21
C PRO A 274 -2.46 -23.46 -7.82
N ARG A 275 -1.34 -24.03 -8.22
CA ARG A 275 -0.41 -23.31 -9.09
C ARG A 275 -1.20 -22.86 -10.31
N PRO A 276 -1.08 -21.58 -10.73
CA PRO A 276 -1.75 -21.15 -11.96
C PRO A 276 -1.48 -22.18 -13.06
N SER A 277 -2.54 -22.70 -13.65
CA SER A 277 -2.44 -23.67 -14.74
C SER A 277 -1.69 -23.01 -15.90
N GLY A 278 -0.52 -23.55 -16.24
CA GLY A 278 0.40 -22.92 -17.19
C GLY A 278 1.73 -22.60 -16.52
N ALA A 279 2.37 -23.65 -15.98
CA ALA A 279 3.54 -23.57 -15.10
C ALA A 279 4.77 -22.83 -15.68
N THR A 280 4.90 -22.69 -16.98
CA THR A 280 5.99 -21.95 -17.62
C THR A 280 5.83 -20.44 -17.55
N ASP A 281 4.60 -19.96 -17.53
CA ASP A 281 4.28 -18.53 -17.52
C ASP A 281 4.24 -17.92 -16.10
N SER A 282 3.98 -18.73 -15.07
CA SER A 282 3.54 -18.22 -13.79
C SER A 282 4.62 -17.55 -12.96
N PHE A 283 5.87 -18.08 -13.00
CA PHE A 283 6.93 -17.56 -12.14
C PHE A 283 7.44 -16.20 -12.61
N TRP A 284 7.71 -16.03 -13.90
CA TRP A 284 8.14 -14.74 -14.46
C TRP A 284 7.02 -13.71 -14.45
N LYS A 285 5.76 -14.11 -14.62
CA LYS A 285 4.59 -13.23 -14.43
C LYS A 285 4.47 -12.69 -13.01
N MET A 286 4.93 -13.42 -12.00
CA MET A 286 5.02 -12.87 -10.63
C MET A 286 6.00 -11.70 -10.51
N PHE A 287 7.12 -11.72 -11.24
CA PHE A 287 8.07 -10.62 -11.23
C PHE A 287 7.71 -9.50 -12.25
N PHE A 288 7.05 -9.86 -13.33
CA PHE A 288 6.71 -8.99 -14.46
C PHE A 288 5.22 -9.10 -14.83
N PRO A 289 4.31 -8.62 -13.94
CA PRO A 289 2.89 -8.92 -14.08
C PRO A 289 2.12 -8.01 -15.04
N LEU A 290 2.61 -6.79 -15.33
CA LEU A 290 1.89 -5.79 -16.12
C LEU A 290 1.97 -6.07 -17.63
N HIS A 291 3.15 -5.88 -18.15
CA HIS A 291 3.48 -6.03 -19.57
C HIS A 291 4.99 -6.14 -19.70
N THR A 292 5.48 -7.07 -20.46
CA THR A 292 6.92 -7.39 -20.52
C THR A 292 7.80 -6.15 -20.72
N LEU A 293 7.47 -5.27 -21.69
CA LEU A 293 8.26 -4.07 -21.96
C LEU A 293 8.20 -3.05 -20.81
N LEU A 294 7.02 -2.82 -20.27
CA LEU A 294 6.82 -1.87 -19.17
C LEU A 294 7.53 -2.34 -17.91
N ASP A 295 7.37 -3.61 -17.55
CA ASP A 295 8.01 -4.21 -16.37
C ASP A 295 9.53 -4.21 -16.48
N VAL A 296 10.08 -4.55 -17.66
CA VAL A 296 11.52 -4.50 -17.90
C VAL A 296 12.04 -3.06 -17.80
N SER A 297 11.30 -2.08 -18.30
CA SER A 297 11.66 -0.66 -18.19
C SER A 297 11.66 -0.19 -16.73
N ILE A 298 10.62 -0.53 -15.96
CA ILE A 298 10.54 -0.22 -14.53
C ILE A 298 11.68 -0.91 -13.77
N ALA A 299 11.95 -2.19 -14.06
CA ALA A 299 13.02 -2.94 -13.42
C ALA A 299 14.41 -2.37 -13.77
N ALA A 300 14.66 -2.01 -15.02
CA ALA A 300 15.93 -1.39 -15.44
C ALA A 300 16.17 -0.07 -14.71
N LEU A 301 15.16 0.79 -14.64
CA LEU A 301 15.24 2.05 -13.89
C LEU A 301 15.40 1.80 -12.39
N ALA A 302 14.73 0.80 -11.82
CA ALA A 302 14.93 0.43 -10.42
C ALA A 302 16.37 -0.05 -10.14
N VAL A 303 16.99 -0.79 -11.07
CA VAL A 303 18.41 -1.19 -10.97
C VAL A 303 19.32 0.05 -11.03
N ILE A 304 19.05 1.01 -11.92
CA ILE A 304 19.80 2.29 -11.95
C ILE A 304 19.70 3.01 -10.61
N GLY A 305 18.49 3.12 -10.04
CA GLY A 305 18.28 3.73 -8.74
C GLY A 305 19.02 3.00 -7.61
N ALA A 306 18.95 1.67 -7.59
CA ALA A 306 19.64 0.82 -6.63
C ALA A 306 21.17 1.02 -6.71
N VAL A 307 21.75 0.93 -7.91
CA VAL A 307 23.20 1.12 -8.13
C VAL A 307 23.65 2.51 -7.69
N THR A 308 22.89 3.54 -8.04
CA THR A 308 23.22 4.93 -7.65
C THR A 308 23.20 5.11 -6.13
N LEU A 309 22.17 4.58 -5.45
CA LEU A 309 22.04 4.68 -4.00
C LEU A 309 23.13 3.90 -3.25
N VAL A 310 23.48 2.72 -3.74
CA VAL A 310 24.59 1.92 -3.16
C VAL A 310 25.94 2.61 -3.38
N ARG A 311 26.20 3.11 -4.60
CA ARG A 311 27.47 3.83 -4.90
C ARG A 311 27.60 5.12 -4.11
N SER A 312 26.52 5.85 -3.89
CA SER A 312 26.50 7.05 -3.05
C SER A 312 26.55 6.73 -1.54
N ARG A 313 26.59 5.46 -1.15
CA ARG A 313 26.55 4.98 0.24
C ARG A 313 25.37 5.51 1.03
N HIS A 314 24.22 5.71 0.35
CA HIS A 314 23.00 6.14 1.00
C HIS A 314 22.41 4.98 1.80
N LYS A 315 22.42 5.05 3.14
CA LYS A 315 22.06 3.93 4.01
C LYS A 315 20.68 3.34 3.71
N ALA A 316 19.64 4.18 3.70
CA ALA A 316 18.29 3.69 3.40
C ALA A 316 18.16 3.18 1.96
N GLY A 317 18.88 3.76 1.01
CA GLY A 317 18.94 3.25 -0.36
C GLY A 317 19.61 1.87 -0.44
N THR A 318 20.72 1.67 0.25
CA THR A 318 21.38 0.37 0.39
C THR A 318 20.45 -0.64 1.06
N TRP A 319 19.74 -0.24 2.11
CA TRP A 319 18.75 -1.07 2.79
C TRP A 319 17.62 -1.48 1.84
N MET A 320 17.01 -0.55 1.10
CA MET A 320 15.95 -0.86 0.12
C MET A 320 16.45 -1.84 -0.94
N THR A 321 17.67 -1.64 -1.45
CA THR A 321 18.27 -2.53 -2.46
C THR A 321 18.48 -3.94 -1.92
N LEU A 322 19.09 -4.07 -0.74
CA LEU A 322 19.34 -5.37 -0.12
C LEU A 322 18.02 -6.07 0.25
N LEU A 323 17.04 -5.33 0.76
CA LEU A 323 15.72 -5.90 1.09
C LEU A 323 15.00 -6.39 -0.17
N ALA A 324 15.02 -5.62 -1.26
CA ALA A 324 14.44 -6.04 -2.54
C ALA A 324 15.11 -7.31 -3.09
N LEU A 325 16.43 -7.42 -3.00
CA LEU A 325 17.18 -8.62 -3.41
C LEU A 325 16.84 -9.82 -2.53
N LEU A 326 16.76 -9.64 -1.22
CA LEU A 326 16.38 -10.71 -0.28
C LEU A 326 14.94 -11.18 -0.51
N LEU A 327 14.00 -10.26 -0.78
CA LEU A 327 12.62 -10.62 -1.11
C LEU A 327 12.54 -11.36 -2.44
N ALA A 328 13.25 -10.91 -3.48
CA ALA A 328 13.32 -11.59 -4.77
C ALA A 328 13.92 -13.01 -4.63
N ALA A 329 15.02 -13.15 -3.89
CA ALA A 329 15.62 -14.43 -3.59
C ALA A 329 14.66 -15.32 -2.76
N GLY A 330 13.95 -14.73 -1.79
CA GLY A 330 12.95 -15.41 -0.98
C GLY A 330 11.81 -15.98 -1.81
N VAL A 331 11.25 -15.20 -2.73
CA VAL A 331 10.21 -15.68 -3.67
C VAL A 331 10.74 -16.81 -4.54
N PHE A 332 11.97 -16.68 -5.03
CA PHE A 332 12.60 -17.74 -5.86
C PHE A 332 12.83 -19.03 -5.09
N ILE A 333 13.37 -18.95 -3.89
CA ILE A 333 13.65 -20.13 -3.03
C ILE A 333 12.33 -20.74 -2.55
N ALA A 334 11.38 -19.90 -2.12
CA ALA A 334 10.08 -20.33 -1.63
C ALA A 334 9.20 -21.03 -2.69
N ARG A 335 9.56 -20.89 -3.97
CA ARG A 335 8.87 -21.53 -5.10
C ARG A 335 8.63 -23.03 -4.89
N ASN A 336 9.60 -23.74 -4.32
CA ASN A 336 9.55 -25.19 -4.19
C ASN A 336 9.63 -25.71 -2.74
N SER A 337 10.03 -24.88 -1.77
CA SER A 337 10.64 -25.42 -0.56
C SER A 337 10.34 -24.71 0.76
N LEU A 338 9.45 -23.71 0.83
CA LEU A 338 9.10 -23.14 2.13
C LEU A 338 7.84 -23.79 2.72
N PRO A 339 8.01 -24.97 3.36
CA PRO A 339 6.97 -25.56 4.17
C PRO A 339 6.92 -24.98 5.58
N VAL A 340 7.79 -24.01 5.88
CA VAL A 340 8.25 -23.82 7.26
C VAL A 340 7.17 -23.26 8.18
N ILE A 341 6.13 -22.59 7.69
CA ILE A 341 5.13 -22.01 8.60
C ILE A 341 3.69 -22.17 8.08
N GLY A 342 3.42 -22.84 6.96
CA GLY A 342 2.06 -22.98 6.42
C GLY A 342 1.39 -21.67 6.00
N LEU A 343 2.00 -20.54 6.34
CA LEU A 343 1.50 -19.16 6.16
C LEU A 343 2.09 -18.45 4.97
N LEU A 344 3.21 -18.96 4.44
CA LEU A 344 3.95 -18.28 3.38
C LEU A 344 3.47 -18.79 2.02
N TRP A 345 2.37 -18.23 1.60
CA TRP A 345 2.01 -18.25 0.20
C TRP A 345 2.93 -17.26 -0.54
N ASN A 346 3.76 -17.76 -1.46
CA ASN A 346 4.80 -17.00 -2.15
C ASN A 346 4.34 -15.66 -2.72
N PRO A 347 3.17 -15.57 -3.37
CA PRO A 347 2.69 -14.31 -3.92
C PRO A 347 2.54 -13.19 -2.89
N ARG A 348 2.28 -13.50 -1.62
CA ARG A 348 2.11 -12.50 -0.55
C ARG A 348 3.41 -11.81 -0.12
N ILE A 349 4.57 -12.27 -0.62
CA ILE A 349 5.87 -11.58 -0.45
C ILE A 349 6.04 -10.49 -1.52
N LEU A 350 5.42 -10.66 -2.69
CA LEU A 350 5.59 -9.79 -3.86
C LEU A 350 5.18 -8.33 -3.63
N PRO A 351 4.10 -7.98 -2.91
CA PRO A 351 3.73 -6.59 -2.67
C PRO A 351 4.85 -5.74 -2.07
N PHE A 352 5.66 -6.32 -1.17
CA PHE A 352 6.81 -5.63 -0.58
C PHE A 352 7.89 -5.37 -1.63
N LEU A 353 8.17 -6.36 -2.48
CA LEU A 353 9.11 -6.23 -3.59
C LEU A 353 8.62 -5.18 -4.60
N TYR A 354 7.34 -5.19 -4.94
CA TYR A 354 6.76 -4.23 -5.90
C TYR A 354 6.83 -2.79 -5.36
N LEU A 355 6.49 -2.56 -4.10
CA LEU A 355 6.59 -1.24 -3.49
C LEU A 355 8.04 -0.71 -3.50
N LEU A 356 9.01 -1.55 -3.10
CA LEU A 356 10.43 -1.19 -3.14
C LEU A 356 10.92 -0.97 -4.58
N ARG A 357 10.44 -1.77 -5.54
CA ARG A 357 10.74 -1.60 -6.97
C ARG A 357 10.28 -0.24 -7.48
N TYR A 358 9.07 0.21 -7.11
CA TYR A 358 8.57 1.52 -7.48
C TYR A 358 9.35 2.66 -6.81
N PHE A 359 9.81 2.49 -5.57
CA PHE A 359 10.69 3.49 -4.93
C PHE A 359 12.05 3.59 -5.63
N LEU A 360 12.66 2.47 -5.93
CA LEU A 360 13.92 2.44 -6.67
C LEU A 360 13.77 2.95 -8.09
N PHE A 361 12.64 2.65 -8.74
CA PHE A 361 12.29 3.13 -10.07
C PHE A 361 12.27 4.67 -10.15
N VAL A 362 11.57 5.34 -9.24
CA VAL A 362 11.49 6.81 -9.26
C VAL A 362 12.85 7.46 -8.97
N VAL A 363 13.69 6.83 -8.15
CA VAL A 363 15.08 7.28 -7.96
C VAL A 363 15.88 7.12 -9.26
N GLY A 364 15.79 5.96 -9.90
CA GLY A 364 16.49 5.70 -11.17
C GLY A 364 16.04 6.61 -12.31
N LEU A 365 14.75 6.86 -12.40
CA LEU A 365 14.17 7.81 -13.36
C LEU A 365 14.73 9.23 -13.12
N TYR A 366 14.73 9.69 -11.88
CA TYR A 366 15.31 10.98 -11.51
C TYR A 366 16.79 11.07 -11.87
N GLU A 367 17.58 10.04 -11.55
CA GLU A 367 19.02 9.98 -11.87
C GLU A 367 19.27 9.98 -13.39
N LEU A 368 18.49 9.20 -14.15
CA LEU A 368 18.62 9.13 -15.59
C LEU A 368 18.33 10.49 -16.25
N ILE A 369 17.26 11.17 -15.84
CA ILE A 369 16.90 12.49 -16.38
C ILE A 369 17.98 13.52 -16.04
N THR A 370 18.45 13.54 -14.79
CA THR A 370 19.53 14.46 -14.37
C THR A 370 20.84 14.20 -15.11
N PHE A 371 21.16 12.92 -15.36
CA PHE A 371 22.32 12.53 -16.16
C PHE A 371 22.20 12.98 -17.62
N ALA A 372 21.06 12.71 -18.27
CA ALA A 372 20.81 13.10 -19.67
C ALA A 372 20.92 14.61 -19.87
N LEU A 373 20.43 15.41 -18.92
CA LEU A 373 20.55 16.86 -19.00
C LEU A 373 21.98 17.36 -18.83
N ARG A 374 22.79 16.68 -17.99
CA ARG A 374 24.23 16.99 -17.87
C ARG A 374 24.97 16.71 -19.17
N VAL A 375 24.74 15.54 -19.77
CA VAL A 375 25.36 15.18 -21.04
C VAL A 375 24.97 16.18 -22.16
N LYS A 376 23.70 16.58 -22.23
CA LYS A 376 23.24 17.59 -23.21
C LYS A 376 23.90 18.95 -23.00
N SER A 377 24.17 19.35 -21.78
CA SER A 377 24.85 20.61 -21.49
C SER A 377 26.33 20.55 -21.93
N ILE A 378 27.01 19.43 -21.69
CA ILE A 378 28.41 19.22 -22.12
C ILE A 378 28.48 19.18 -23.66
N ALA A 379 27.56 18.50 -24.35
CA ALA A 379 27.52 18.44 -25.80
C ALA A 379 27.30 19.81 -26.47
N ARG A 380 26.54 20.72 -25.85
CA ARG A 380 26.38 22.11 -26.35
C ARG A 380 27.67 22.92 -26.23
N PHE A 381 28.49 22.63 -25.22
CA PHE A 381 29.81 23.26 -25.06
C PHE A 381 30.79 22.91 -26.16
N ALA A 382 30.73 21.68 -26.67
CA ALA A 382 31.61 21.24 -27.79
C ALA A 382 31.23 21.81 -29.13
N GLN A 383 30.09 22.51 -29.26
CA GLN A 383 29.56 23.06 -30.51
C GLN A 383 29.72 24.58 -30.65
N ASP A 384 30.22 25.29 -29.64
CA ASP A 384 30.41 26.74 -29.74
C ASP A 384 31.81 27.03 -30.36
N GLU A 385 31.83 27.46 -31.62
CA GLU A 385 33.05 27.68 -32.42
C GLU A 385 33.94 28.86 -31.97
N SER A 386 33.57 29.54 -30.89
CA SER A 386 34.28 30.74 -30.45
C SER A 386 35.59 30.50 -29.66
N GLY A 387 35.96 29.27 -29.38
CA GLY A 387 37.28 28.91 -28.77
C GLY A 387 37.53 29.46 -27.36
N VAL A 388 36.62 30.19 -26.78
CA VAL A 388 36.75 30.69 -25.40
C VAL A 388 35.99 29.73 -24.50
N PRO A 389 36.65 29.09 -23.50
CA PRO A 389 35.97 28.29 -22.53
C PRO A 389 35.12 29.20 -21.63
N VAL A 390 33.87 29.43 -22.01
CA VAL A 390 32.88 29.99 -21.11
C VAL A 390 32.62 28.90 -20.08
N VAL A 391 33.22 29.03 -18.92
CA VAL A 391 32.87 28.24 -17.74
C VAL A 391 31.48 28.67 -17.31
N LEU A 392 30.47 28.18 -18.01
CA LEU A 392 29.11 28.19 -17.49
C LEU A 392 29.12 27.29 -16.26
N ASN A 393 29.11 27.93 -15.10
CA ASN A 393 28.90 27.26 -13.83
C ASN A 393 27.47 26.76 -13.81
N ILE A 394 27.23 25.67 -14.56
CA ILE A 394 25.91 25.04 -14.61
C ILE A 394 25.72 24.42 -13.23
N ALA A 395 24.98 25.12 -12.37
CA ALA A 395 24.54 24.61 -11.10
C ALA A 395 24.05 23.17 -11.31
N LYS A 396 24.58 22.24 -10.53
CA LYS A 396 24.23 20.82 -10.62
C LYS A 396 22.71 20.73 -10.70
N PRO A 397 22.11 20.03 -11.68
CA PRO A 397 20.64 19.96 -11.82
C PRO A 397 19.93 19.60 -10.52
N ARG A 398 20.58 18.82 -9.65
CA ARG A 398 20.09 18.47 -8.31
C ARG A 398 19.88 19.65 -7.38
N ASP A 399 20.66 20.71 -7.54
CA ASP A 399 20.58 21.90 -6.71
C ASP A 399 19.61 22.93 -7.29
N ASN A 400 19.08 22.68 -8.48
CA ASN A 400 18.13 23.55 -9.15
C ASN A 400 16.68 23.24 -8.71
N PHE A 401 16.15 24.09 -7.85
CA PHE A 401 14.81 23.96 -7.32
C PHE A 401 13.73 23.97 -8.42
N SER A 402 13.84 24.89 -9.38
CA SER A 402 12.85 25.02 -10.47
C SER A 402 12.82 23.75 -11.35
N PHE A 403 13.97 23.14 -11.61
CA PHE A 403 14.04 21.87 -12.32
C PHE A 403 13.38 20.75 -11.52
N ASN A 404 13.71 20.63 -10.23
CA ASN A 404 13.14 19.60 -9.36
C ASN A 404 11.62 19.76 -9.21
N LEU A 405 11.13 21.00 -9.13
CA LEU A 405 9.70 21.29 -9.09
C LEU A 405 9.00 20.92 -10.40
N ALA A 406 9.59 21.28 -11.56
CA ALA A 406 9.04 20.94 -12.86
C ALA A 406 8.98 19.42 -13.08
N LEU A 407 10.04 18.71 -12.71
CA LEU A 407 10.10 17.25 -12.81
C LEU A 407 9.04 16.58 -11.92
N LEU A 408 8.96 16.99 -10.64
CA LEU A 408 7.98 16.47 -9.70
C LEU A 408 6.54 16.72 -10.21
N SER A 409 6.25 17.96 -10.60
CA SER A 409 4.90 18.33 -11.08
C SER A 409 4.54 17.62 -12.36
N GLY A 410 5.47 17.53 -13.32
CA GLY A 410 5.26 16.84 -14.59
C GLY A 410 5.04 15.35 -14.40
N PHE A 411 5.84 14.72 -13.54
CA PHE A 411 5.68 13.29 -13.24
C PHE A 411 4.39 13.00 -12.49
N ALA A 412 4.06 13.81 -11.46
CA ALA A 412 2.81 13.68 -10.71
C ALA A 412 1.59 13.82 -11.63
N LEU A 413 1.58 14.85 -12.48
CA LEU A 413 0.50 15.06 -13.44
C LEU A 413 0.39 13.90 -14.44
N PHE A 414 1.52 13.43 -14.98
CA PHE A 414 1.54 12.27 -15.87
C PHE A 414 0.93 11.04 -15.21
N VAL A 415 1.33 10.73 -13.98
CA VAL A 415 0.82 9.57 -13.24
C VAL A 415 -0.68 9.69 -12.98
N LEU A 416 -1.15 10.86 -12.49
CA LEU A 416 -2.57 11.07 -12.22
C LEU A 416 -3.41 11.02 -13.50
N VAL A 417 -2.92 11.61 -14.60
CA VAL A 417 -3.61 11.53 -15.90
C VAL A 417 -3.63 10.10 -16.42
N ALA A 418 -2.52 9.37 -16.34
CA ALA A 418 -2.44 7.99 -16.81
C ALA A 418 -3.41 7.07 -16.03
N ILE A 419 -3.43 7.20 -14.69
CA ILE A 419 -4.35 6.45 -13.83
C ILE A 419 -5.80 6.89 -14.13
N GLY A 420 -6.10 8.19 -14.12
CA GLY A 420 -7.44 8.70 -14.37
C GLY A 420 -7.97 8.35 -15.77
N PHE A 421 -7.10 8.29 -16.79
CA PHE A 421 -7.47 7.82 -18.11
C PHE A 421 -7.77 6.31 -18.13
N ARG A 422 -6.94 5.52 -17.44
CA ARG A 422 -7.16 4.07 -17.31
C ARG A 422 -8.49 3.75 -16.64
N PHE A 423 -8.86 4.52 -15.59
CA PHE A 423 -10.11 4.35 -14.85
C PHE A 423 -11.29 5.17 -15.40
N GLN A 424 -11.07 5.94 -16.49
CA GLN A 424 -12.12 6.73 -17.15
C GLN A 424 -12.72 7.84 -16.26
N GLU A 425 -11.93 8.36 -15.31
CA GLU A 425 -12.33 9.32 -14.27
C GLU A 425 -11.69 10.72 -14.47
N LEU A 426 -11.15 11.00 -15.67
CA LEU A 426 -10.54 12.31 -15.90
C LEU A 426 -11.59 13.41 -16.02
N PRO A 427 -11.33 14.60 -15.48
CA PRO A 427 -12.17 15.78 -15.71
C PRO A 427 -12.36 16.02 -17.21
N PHE A 428 -13.58 16.33 -17.62
CA PHE A 428 -13.97 16.54 -19.03
C PHE A 428 -13.88 15.28 -19.93
N GLY A 429 -13.63 14.11 -19.36
CA GLY A 429 -13.77 12.84 -20.05
C GLY A 429 -15.24 12.50 -20.30
N SER A 430 -15.52 11.75 -21.36
CA SER A 430 -16.87 11.30 -21.67
C SER A 430 -16.88 9.94 -22.35
N THR A 431 -17.85 9.12 -22.04
CA THR A 431 -18.10 7.88 -22.75
C THR A 431 -18.99 8.16 -23.95
N ARG A 432 -18.60 7.69 -25.15
CA ARG A 432 -19.33 7.88 -26.41
C ARG A 432 -19.45 6.53 -27.13
N VAL A 433 -20.44 6.42 -28.02
CA VAL A 433 -20.53 5.29 -28.94
C VAL A 433 -19.77 5.65 -30.22
N ASN A 434 -18.82 4.81 -30.62
CA ASN A 434 -18.06 5.00 -31.86
C ASN A 434 -18.85 4.58 -33.10
N SER A 435 -18.30 4.79 -34.28
CA SER A 435 -18.94 4.43 -35.57
C SER A 435 -19.21 2.93 -35.73
N ALA A 436 -18.55 2.07 -34.94
CA ALA A 436 -18.76 0.63 -34.90
C ALA A 436 -19.80 0.18 -33.85
N GLY A 437 -20.49 1.12 -33.19
CA GLY A 437 -21.48 0.84 -32.12
C GLY A 437 -20.86 0.42 -30.80
N GLN A 438 -19.54 0.60 -30.59
CA GLN A 438 -18.86 0.23 -29.35
C GLN A 438 -18.70 1.45 -28.44
N TYR A 439 -18.80 1.25 -27.15
CA TYR A 439 -18.49 2.31 -26.17
C TYR A 439 -17.00 2.57 -26.08
N GLU A 440 -16.62 3.83 -26.18
CA GLU A 440 -15.26 4.31 -25.98
C GLU A 440 -15.24 5.49 -25.00
N TYR A 441 -14.22 5.53 -24.15
CA TYR A 441 -13.92 6.68 -23.31
C TYR A 441 -13.00 7.63 -24.06
N VAL A 442 -13.35 8.90 -24.08
CA VAL A 442 -12.65 9.97 -24.83
C VAL A 442 -12.22 11.06 -23.87
N TRP A 443 -10.95 11.43 -23.91
CA TRP A 443 -10.39 12.59 -23.22
C TRP A 443 -9.45 13.36 -24.14
N GLY A 444 -9.93 14.50 -24.65
CA GLY A 444 -9.23 15.22 -25.72
C GLY A 444 -8.98 14.34 -26.95
N PRO A 445 -7.73 14.19 -27.39
CA PRO A 445 -7.38 13.30 -28.50
C PRO A 445 -7.25 11.81 -28.10
N LEU A 446 -7.16 11.52 -26.81
CA LEU A 446 -6.97 10.17 -26.29
C LEU A 446 -8.29 9.41 -26.24
N ARG A 447 -8.24 8.15 -26.66
CA ARG A 447 -9.38 7.24 -26.68
C ARG A 447 -8.99 5.88 -26.14
N THR A 448 -9.89 5.25 -25.41
CA THR A 448 -9.77 3.86 -24.97
C THR A 448 -11.13 3.19 -25.04
N LYS A 449 -11.13 1.87 -25.20
CA LYS A 449 -12.37 1.08 -25.14
C LYS A 449 -13.00 1.27 -23.76
N SER A 450 -14.27 1.67 -23.71
CA SER A 450 -14.97 1.77 -22.47
C SER A 450 -15.37 0.34 -22.02
N SER A 451 -14.82 -0.08 -20.90
CA SER A 451 -15.40 -1.18 -20.12
C SER A 451 -16.26 -0.53 -19.03
N ASN A 452 -17.51 -0.93 -18.90
CA ASN A 452 -18.44 -0.37 -17.91
C ASN A 452 -17.98 -0.54 -16.45
N ASP A 453 -16.96 -1.34 -16.22
CA ASP A 453 -16.41 -1.64 -14.91
C ASP A 453 -14.92 -1.39 -14.92
N GLY A 454 -14.50 -0.16 -14.61
CA GLY A 454 -13.14 0.06 -14.17
C GLY A 454 -12.87 -0.86 -12.98
N PHE A 455 -11.82 -1.71 -13.05
CA PHE A 455 -11.60 -2.78 -12.07
C PHE A 455 -11.61 -2.27 -10.63
N VAL A 456 -10.96 -1.14 -10.36
CA VAL A 456 -10.92 -0.53 -9.01
C VAL A 456 -12.24 0.15 -8.66
N ASP A 457 -12.73 1.03 -9.52
CA ASP A 457 -13.98 1.78 -9.33
C ASP A 457 -15.18 0.83 -9.22
N GLY A 458 -15.33 -0.08 -10.16
CA GLY A 458 -16.39 -1.08 -10.16
C GLY A 458 -16.33 -1.97 -8.91
N TRP A 459 -15.15 -2.37 -8.46
CA TRP A 459 -15.03 -3.24 -7.30
C TRP A 459 -15.29 -2.48 -5.99
N ALA A 460 -14.76 -1.26 -5.82
CA ALA A 460 -15.06 -0.43 -4.66
C ALA A 460 -16.56 -0.15 -4.55
N ARG A 461 -17.21 0.21 -5.66
CA ARG A 461 -18.65 0.40 -5.75
C ARG A 461 -19.41 -0.87 -5.39
N TRP A 462 -19.00 -2.02 -5.96
CA TRP A 462 -19.60 -3.31 -5.65
C TRP A 462 -19.57 -3.64 -4.17
N ASN A 463 -18.38 -3.45 -3.53
CA ASN A 463 -18.22 -3.77 -2.13
C ASN A 463 -19.02 -2.81 -1.22
N PHE A 464 -18.96 -1.51 -1.47
CA PHE A 464 -19.46 -0.50 -0.55
C PHE A 464 -20.95 -0.18 -0.74
N THR A 465 -21.56 -0.60 -1.85
CA THR A 465 -23.04 -0.60 -1.95
C THR A 465 -23.69 -1.62 -1.03
N GLY A 466 -22.92 -2.57 -0.50
CA GLY A 466 -23.39 -3.60 0.43
C GLY A 466 -24.29 -4.64 -0.21
N TYR A 467 -24.92 -5.46 0.61
CA TYR A 467 -25.93 -6.43 0.17
C TYR A 467 -27.14 -5.73 -0.42
N GLU A 468 -27.54 -4.60 0.16
CA GLU A 468 -28.69 -3.78 -0.25
C GLU A 468 -28.56 -3.24 -1.69
N GLY A 469 -27.32 -3.05 -2.15
CA GLY A 469 -27.04 -2.58 -3.51
C GLY A 469 -27.00 -3.69 -4.57
N LYS A 470 -27.25 -4.95 -4.23
CA LYS A 470 -27.25 -6.06 -5.18
C LYS A 470 -28.62 -6.29 -5.80
N ASN A 471 -28.66 -6.64 -7.09
CA ASN A 471 -29.90 -6.92 -7.80
C ASN A 471 -30.71 -8.05 -7.15
N ALA A 472 -30.04 -9.02 -6.53
CA ALA A 472 -30.69 -10.16 -5.86
C ALA A 472 -30.90 -9.92 -4.34
N TYR A 473 -30.84 -8.66 -3.87
CA TYR A 473 -31.02 -8.36 -2.44
C TYR A 473 -32.33 -8.85 -1.87
N GLY A 474 -33.46 -8.73 -2.59
CA GLY A 474 -34.75 -9.18 -2.12
C GLY A 474 -34.76 -10.68 -1.79
N GLU A 475 -34.13 -11.51 -2.60
CA GLU A 475 -33.99 -12.95 -2.37
C GLU A 475 -33.10 -13.22 -1.13
N TYR A 476 -31.95 -12.58 -1.05
CA TYR A 476 -31.04 -12.68 0.11
C TYR A 476 -31.75 -12.27 1.42
N TYR A 477 -32.46 -11.13 1.39
CA TYR A 477 -33.20 -10.63 2.54
C TYR A 477 -34.30 -11.61 2.98
N GLY A 478 -35.03 -12.19 2.04
CA GLY A 478 -36.04 -13.21 2.32
C GLY A 478 -35.45 -14.43 3.04
N VAL A 479 -34.30 -14.94 2.59
CA VAL A 479 -33.62 -16.05 3.25
C VAL A 479 -33.18 -15.67 4.69
N VAL A 480 -32.59 -14.49 4.87
CA VAL A 480 -32.16 -14.02 6.20
C VAL A 480 -33.36 -13.86 7.15
N GLN A 481 -34.49 -13.31 6.69
CA GLN A 481 -35.69 -13.18 7.51
C GLN A 481 -36.28 -14.55 7.89
N THR A 482 -36.31 -15.51 6.95
CA THR A 482 -36.76 -16.88 7.22
C THR A 482 -35.91 -17.53 8.29
N MET A 483 -34.59 -17.39 8.19
CA MET A 483 -33.64 -17.92 9.20
C MET A 483 -33.83 -17.27 10.57
N LYS A 484 -34.09 -15.95 10.61
CA LYS A 484 -34.35 -15.24 11.87
C LYS A 484 -35.68 -15.76 12.50
N GLN A 485 -36.69 -15.99 11.73
CA GLN A 485 -37.97 -16.54 12.20
C GLN A 485 -37.79 -17.95 12.77
N LEU A 486 -37.08 -18.83 12.04
CA LEU A 486 -36.79 -20.19 12.50
C LEU A 486 -35.95 -20.19 13.78
N GLY A 487 -34.91 -19.32 13.86
CA GLY A 487 -34.07 -19.19 15.06
C GLY A 487 -34.81 -18.60 16.27
N ALA A 488 -35.87 -17.82 16.07
CA ALA A 488 -36.71 -17.28 17.13
C ALA A 488 -37.81 -18.27 17.63
N ASP A 489 -38.11 -19.31 16.86
CA ASP A 489 -39.07 -20.30 17.21
C ASP A 489 -38.50 -21.35 18.17
N SER A 490 -38.88 -21.25 19.43
CA SER A 490 -38.43 -22.17 20.49
C SER A 490 -38.81 -23.66 20.23
N THR A 491 -39.76 -23.92 19.34
CA THR A 491 -40.16 -25.29 18.97
C THR A 491 -39.22 -25.95 17.98
N GLN A 492 -38.48 -25.14 17.19
CA GLN A 492 -37.51 -25.63 16.20
C GLN A 492 -36.14 -25.88 16.82
N GLY A 493 -35.90 -25.37 18.01
CA GLY A 493 -34.61 -25.47 18.69
C GLY A 493 -33.53 -24.56 18.09
N CYS A 494 -32.37 -24.50 18.75
CA CYS A 494 -31.21 -23.75 18.29
C CYS A 494 -30.34 -24.64 17.38
N GLY A 495 -30.52 -24.53 16.07
CA GLY A 495 -29.83 -25.31 15.06
C GLY A 495 -28.79 -24.49 14.29
N ARG A 496 -28.14 -25.15 13.33
CA ARG A 496 -27.24 -24.53 12.34
C ARG A 496 -27.83 -24.71 10.94
N ALA A 497 -27.67 -23.69 10.14
CA ALA A 497 -27.99 -23.78 8.73
C ALA A 497 -26.73 -24.08 7.92
N LEU A 498 -26.85 -24.97 6.93
CA LEU A 498 -25.84 -25.18 5.91
C LEU A 498 -26.14 -24.26 4.74
N TRP A 499 -25.17 -23.43 4.38
CA TRP A 499 -25.21 -22.65 3.16
C TRP A 499 -24.26 -23.30 2.13
N GLU A 500 -24.83 -23.77 1.01
CA GLU A 500 -24.01 -24.36 -0.05
C GLU A 500 -23.27 -23.27 -0.83
N ASN A 501 -21.95 -23.33 -0.80
CA ASN A 501 -21.11 -22.38 -1.54
C ASN A 501 -21.04 -22.78 -3.03
N ASN A 502 -21.49 -21.91 -3.91
CA ASN A 502 -21.42 -22.08 -5.36
C ASN A 502 -21.30 -20.73 -6.07
N GLY A 503 -21.01 -20.74 -7.39
CA GLY A 503 -20.78 -19.53 -8.18
C GLY A 503 -22.00 -18.60 -8.28
N GLU A 504 -23.23 -19.10 -8.06
CA GLU A 504 -24.45 -18.29 -8.09
C GLU A 504 -24.57 -17.34 -6.89
N LEU A 505 -23.82 -17.59 -5.81
CA LEU A 505 -23.82 -16.72 -4.64
C LEU A 505 -23.18 -15.35 -4.92
N ASN A 506 -22.41 -15.21 -5.99
CA ASN A 506 -21.82 -13.93 -6.39
C ASN A 506 -22.87 -12.84 -6.62
N LYS A 507 -24.08 -13.19 -7.06
CA LYS A 507 -25.20 -12.24 -7.25
C LYS A 507 -25.63 -11.53 -5.95
N TYR A 508 -25.37 -12.13 -4.80
CA TYR A 508 -25.65 -11.56 -3.47
C TYR A 508 -24.49 -10.75 -2.89
N GLY A 509 -23.32 -10.79 -3.51
CA GLY A 509 -22.13 -10.09 -3.03
C GLY A 509 -21.22 -10.95 -2.16
N THR A 510 -21.10 -12.23 -2.46
CA THR A 510 -20.37 -13.25 -1.67
C THR A 510 -20.84 -13.33 -0.21
N THR A 511 -21.48 -14.41 0.14
CA THR A 511 -22.13 -14.67 1.43
C THR A 511 -21.28 -15.60 2.33
N MET A 512 -19.96 -15.43 2.30
CA MET A 512 -19.08 -16.16 3.21
C MET A 512 -19.17 -15.66 4.64
#